data_aef809a3bcc78a4cc767b8098e12cbdd
#
_entry.id   aef809a3bcc78a4cc767b8098e12cbdd
#
_cell.length_a   1.000
_cell.length_b   1.000
_cell.length_c   1.000
_cell.angle_alpha   90.00
_cell.angle_beta   90.00
_cell.angle_gamma   90.00
#
_symmetry.space_group_name_H-M   'P 1'
#
loop_
_entity.id
_entity.type
_entity.pdbx_description
1 polymer ?
#
loop_
_entity_poly.entity_id
_entity_poly.type
_entity_poly.pdbx_seq_one_letter_code
_entity_poly.pdbx_strand_id
1 'polypeptide(L)'
;MNGTLKRVAIACMVMFGLLLVNVNYLQAVKAEEFRSDNRNFRRFFERYENQRGRITAGNEVLAESVDTEGDIRFERRYHNGRMYAHVLGFFAPESERGIEATENRLLDGTAADLVVRRAVDLLTNKPTRGANIELTIDPRAQRAAYESLRRVGKKGAVVALDPKTGAIKAMVSLPTYDPNQLALPNKAKVAQAYNKLDADKDQPLLNRAIETTYAPGSTYKVVTTAALLAEDDTAGPQTLVDAPQVLDLPGTTVGLPNNAGAACGTGRVTLQFALERSCNTPFAKIGMELGYEKMKEQAAKFGIGEPLQIPLNVAPSSVGPKEDLAALAQASIGQRSMQMTPLQMAMVAAAVANDGVVMKPYLVNKVVSPDGDTIDETDPDELSEAMSEDAARKLKQMMVSVVQQGTATAAQIPGVSVGGKTGTAETSDNAPPHAWFIGFAPADNPQIAVCVFVQSGAAGDQASGGRTAAP
;
A
#
# COMPACT_ATOMS: atom_id res chain seq x y z
N MET A 1 43.10 -13.13 -69.24
CA MET A 1 42.55 -12.12 -68.33
C MET A 1 41.14 -12.45 -67.79
N ASN A 2 40.20 -12.93 -68.62
CA ASN A 2 38.83 -13.16 -68.16
C ASN A 2 38.63 -14.25 -67.09
N GLY A 3 39.47 -15.33 -67.05
CA GLY A 3 39.30 -16.41 -66.05
C GLY A 3 39.71 -16.01 -64.64
N THR A 4 40.73 -15.22 -64.46
CA THR A 4 41.21 -14.73 -63.19
C THR A 4 40.25 -13.70 -62.60
N LEU A 5 39.70 -12.81 -63.44
CA LEU A 5 38.71 -11.82 -63.05
C LEU A 5 37.42 -12.48 -62.59
N LYS A 6 37.00 -13.57 -63.28
CA LYS A 6 35.80 -14.34 -62.89
C LYS A 6 35.99 -15.04 -61.53
N ARG A 7 37.20 -15.58 -61.25
CA ARG A 7 37.52 -16.20 -59.94
C ARG A 7 37.49 -15.19 -58.80
N VAL A 8 38.03 -13.99 -58.99
CA VAL A 8 38.02 -12.92 -58.04
C VAL A 8 36.60 -12.43 -57.78
N ALA A 9 35.77 -12.25 -58.81
CA ALA A 9 34.38 -11.87 -58.69
C ALA A 9 33.56 -12.90 -57.90
N ILE A 10 33.78 -14.20 -58.15
CA ILE A 10 33.10 -15.26 -57.37
C ILE A 10 33.60 -15.25 -55.93
N ALA A 11 34.88 -15.09 -55.66
CA ALA A 11 35.38 -14.99 -54.28
C ALA A 11 34.78 -13.80 -53.52
N CYS A 12 34.65 -12.63 -54.15
CA CYS A 12 33.97 -11.47 -53.59
C CYS A 12 32.48 -11.75 -53.31
N MET A 13 31.74 -12.37 -54.23
CA MET A 13 30.34 -12.72 -54.01
C MET A 13 30.17 -13.72 -52.87
N VAL A 14 31.04 -14.70 -52.72
CA VAL A 14 31.01 -15.63 -51.57
C VAL A 14 31.28 -14.91 -50.26
N MET A 15 32.25 -14.00 -50.22
CA MET A 15 32.52 -13.20 -49.01
C MET A 15 31.34 -12.30 -48.65
N PHE A 16 30.69 -11.63 -49.61
CA PHE A 16 29.50 -10.86 -49.39
C PHE A 16 28.31 -11.74 -48.90
N GLY A 17 28.16 -12.92 -49.49
CA GLY A 17 27.17 -13.90 -49.05
C GLY A 17 27.37 -14.32 -47.58
N LEU A 18 28.60 -14.62 -47.18
CA LEU A 18 28.98 -14.96 -45.81
C LEU A 18 28.72 -13.78 -44.84
N LEU A 19 29.06 -12.57 -45.23
CA LEU A 19 28.76 -11.36 -44.45
C LEU A 19 27.27 -11.15 -44.27
N LEU A 20 26.45 -11.31 -45.31
CA LEU A 20 25.00 -11.22 -45.26
C LEU A 20 24.42 -12.26 -44.31
N VAL A 21 24.86 -13.52 -44.40
CA VAL A 21 24.42 -14.59 -43.49
C VAL A 21 24.82 -14.27 -42.05
N ASN A 22 26.06 -13.81 -41.84
CA ASN A 22 26.50 -13.42 -40.48
C ASN A 22 25.71 -12.24 -39.90
N VAL A 23 25.46 -11.20 -40.71
CA VAL A 23 24.63 -10.06 -40.27
C VAL A 23 23.22 -10.49 -39.90
N ASN A 24 22.59 -11.36 -40.74
CA ASN A 24 21.26 -11.89 -40.40
C ASN A 24 21.31 -12.77 -39.13
N TYR A 25 22.33 -13.60 -38.96
CA TYR A 25 22.53 -14.37 -37.73
C TYR A 25 22.67 -13.48 -36.51
N LEU A 26 23.46 -12.43 -36.56
CA LEU A 26 23.63 -11.48 -35.46
C LEU A 26 22.33 -10.71 -35.16
N GLN A 27 21.60 -10.31 -36.22
CA GLN A 27 20.36 -9.52 -36.04
C GLN A 27 19.14 -10.35 -35.67
N ALA A 28 19.03 -11.61 -36.08
CA ALA A 28 17.87 -12.45 -35.79
C ALA A 28 18.09 -13.39 -34.59
N VAL A 29 19.28 -13.99 -34.46
CA VAL A 29 19.54 -15.03 -33.45
C VAL A 29 20.25 -14.46 -32.22
N LYS A 30 21.21 -13.55 -32.42
CA LYS A 30 22.01 -12.96 -31.34
C LYS A 30 21.54 -11.58 -30.90
N ALA A 31 20.48 -11.04 -31.50
CA ALA A 31 20.00 -9.70 -31.22
C ALA A 31 19.62 -9.51 -29.74
N GLU A 32 18.96 -10.50 -29.15
CA GLU A 32 18.50 -10.43 -27.74
C GLU A 32 19.67 -10.50 -26.76
N GLU A 33 20.67 -11.37 -27.05
CA GLU A 33 21.89 -11.47 -26.26
C GLU A 33 22.70 -10.15 -26.29
N PHE A 34 22.83 -9.51 -27.46
CA PHE A 34 23.49 -8.21 -27.57
C PHE A 34 22.66 -7.06 -26.97
N ARG A 35 21.33 -7.13 -27.03
CA ARG A 35 20.47 -6.16 -26.39
C ARG A 35 20.54 -6.25 -24.86
N SER A 36 20.70 -7.46 -24.32
CA SER A 36 20.79 -7.69 -22.87
C SER A 36 22.19 -7.48 -22.28
N ASP A 37 23.24 -7.31 -23.11
CA ASP A 37 24.61 -7.08 -22.64
C ASP A 37 24.73 -5.75 -21.90
N ASN A 38 25.19 -5.80 -20.63
CA ASN A 38 25.40 -4.63 -19.78
C ASN A 38 26.38 -3.59 -20.34
N ARG A 39 27.18 -3.96 -21.33
CA ARG A 39 28.11 -3.07 -22.06
C ARG A 39 27.46 -2.32 -23.20
N ASN A 40 26.20 -2.61 -23.52
CA ASN A 40 25.49 -1.98 -24.60
C ASN A 40 24.96 -0.60 -24.20
N PHE A 41 25.77 0.43 -24.36
CA PHE A 41 25.41 1.82 -24.10
C PHE A 41 24.22 2.33 -24.94
N ARG A 42 23.93 1.71 -26.09
CA ARG A 42 22.83 2.09 -26.96
C ARG A 42 21.47 1.92 -26.24
N ARG A 43 21.32 0.82 -25.50
CA ARG A 43 20.11 0.57 -24.69
C ARG A 43 19.88 1.65 -23.64
N PHE A 44 20.96 2.20 -23.10
CA PHE A 44 20.87 3.32 -22.16
C PHE A 44 20.26 4.55 -22.83
N PHE A 45 20.74 4.95 -24.01
CA PHE A 45 20.19 6.11 -24.73
C PHE A 45 18.77 5.87 -25.21
N GLU A 46 18.45 4.68 -25.75
CA GLU A 46 17.12 4.31 -26.22
C GLU A 46 16.04 4.52 -25.15
N ARG A 47 16.36 4.30 -23.85
CA ARG A 47 15.42 4.53 -22.74
C ARG A 47 15.06 6.01 -22.53
N TYR A 48 15.93 6.91 -22.95
CA TYR A 48 15.76 8.36 -22.80
C TYR A 48 15.40 9.06 -24.12
N GLU A 49 15.27 8.32 -25.22
CA GLU A 49 14.83 8.85 -26.52
C GLU A 49 13.31 9.03 -26.60
N ASN A 50 12.56 8.20 -25.87
CA ASN A 50 11.11 8.26 -25.85
C ASN A 50 10.63 9.20 -24.74
N GLN A 51 9.64 10.02 -25.07
CA GLN A 51 8.98 10.84 -24.06
C GLN A 51 8.05 9.96 -23.22
N ARG A 52 8.48 9.62 -22.00
CA ARG A 52 7.62 8.90 -21.06
C ARG A 52 6.38 9.73 -20.71
N GLY A 53 5.24 9.07 -20.63
CA GLY A 53 3.97 9.69 -20.24
C GLY A 53 4.03 10.36 -18.87
N ARG A 54 3.16 11.30 -18.66
CA ARG A 54 3.00 11.97 -17.35
C ARG A 54 2.31 11.05 -16.36
N ILE A 55 2.66 11.22 -15.08
CA ILE A 55 1.88 10.66 -13.97
C ILE A 55 1.25 11.86 -13.26
N THR A 56 -0.08 11.83 -13.10
CA THR A 56 -0.86 12.93 -12.53
C THR A 56 -1.71 12.43 -11.35
N ALA A 57 -2.13 13.37 -10.51
CA ALA A 57 -3.16 13.16 -9.49
C ALA A 57 -4.08 14.38 -9.48
N GLY A 58 -5.33 14.19 -9.88
CA GLY A 58 -6.21 15.30 -10.19
C GLY A 58 -5.55 16.25 -11.20
N ASN A 59 -5.43 17.53 -10.83
CA ASN A 59 -4.81 18.55 -11.69
C ASN A 59 -3.29 18.71 -11.48
N GLU A 60 -2.67 17.96 -10.56
CA GLU A 60 -1.24 18.07 -10.29
C GLU A 60 -0.44 17.07 -11.15
N VAL A 61 0.61 17.56 -11.82
CA VAL A 61 1.61 16.71 -12.47
C VAL A 61 2.60 16.25 -11.42
N LEU A 62 2.72 14.95 -11.22
CA LEU A 62 3.61 14.35 -10.22
C LEU A 62 4.95 13.93 -10.82
N ALA A 63 4.92 13.42 -12.06
CA ALA A 63 6.12 13.07 -12.81
C ALA A 63 5.93 13.35 -14.29
N GLU A 64 6.97 13.87 -14.92
CA GLU A 64 6.99 14.15 -16.37
C GLU A 64 8.38 13.98 -16.97
N SER A 65 8.43 13.83 -18.29
CA SER A 65 9.67 13.85 -19.07
C SER A 65 9.92 15.27 -19.59
N VAL A 66 11.07 15.81 -19.27
CA VAL A 66 11.51 17.15 -19.68
C VAL A 66 12.55 16.99 -20.79
N ASP A 67 12.38 17.74 -21.89
CA ASP A 67 13.35 17.80 -22.98
C ASP A 67 14.66 18.44 -22.50
N THR A 68 15.77 17.89 -22.90
CA THR A 68 17.11 18.36 -22.52
C THR A 68 17.94 18.67 -23.76
N GLU A 69 18.88 19.62 -23.67
CA GLU A 69 19.80 19.97 -24.74
C GLU A 69 21.07 19.08 -24.76
N GLY A 70 21.11 18.01 -23.94
CA GLY A 70 22.26 17.12 -23.77
C GLY A 70 22.27 15.87 -24.67
N ASP A 71 23.16 14.94 -24.36
CA ASP A 71 23.29 13.64 -25.04
C ASP A 71 22.07 12.73 -24.90
N ILE A 72 21.25 12.97 -23.90
CA ILE A 72 19.96 12.33 -23.68
C ILE A 72 18.85 13.33 -24.00
N ARG A 73 17.83 12.84 -24.68
CA ARG A 73 16.75 13.70 -25.15
C ARG A 73 15.78 14.08 -24.02
N PHE A 74 15.38 13.12 -23.19
CA PHE A 74 14.41 13.34 -22.12
C PHE A 74 14.96 12.95 -20.76
N GLU A 75 14.71 13.78 -19.75
CA GLU A 75 15.02 13.52 -18.36
C GLU A 75 13.74 13.38 -17.54
N ARG A 76 13.67 12.39 -16.64
CA ARG A 76 12.50 12.19 -15.77
C ARG A 76 12.59 13.11 -14.57
N ARG A 77 11.53 13.89 -14.33
CA ARG A 77 11.43 14.83 -13.21
C ARG A 77 10.22 14.55 -12.36
N TYR A 78 10.41 14.57 -11.03
CA TYR A 78 9.37 14.33 -10.03
C TYR A 78 9.10 15.61 -9.25
N HIS A 79 7.82 16.07 -9.30
CA HIS A 79 7.36 17.22 -8.54
C HIS A 79 6.96 16.80 -7.13
N ASN A 80 7.39 17.56 -6.10
CA ASN A 80 7.19 17.17 -4.70
C ASN A 80 7.67 15.75 -4.39
N GLY A 81 8.76 15.31 -5.03
CA GLY A 81 9.18 13.91 -5.14
C GLY A 81 9.20 13.16 -3.80
N ARG A 82 9.67 13.77 -2.70
CA ARG A 82 9.68 13.13 -1.36
C ARG A 82 8.30 12.74 -0.85
N MET A 83 7.26 13.51 -1.17
CA MET A 83 5.88 13.25 -0.72
C MET A 83 5.25 12.06 -1.46
N TYR A 84 5.64 11.85 -2.72
CA TYR A 84 5.08 10.82 -3.59
C TYR A 84 6.04 9.66 -3.87
N ALA A 85 7.26 9.66 -3.29
CA ALA A 85 8.32 8.71 -3.63
C ALA A 85 7.89 7.24 -3.54
N HIS A 86 7.12 6.87 -2.53
CA HIS A 86 6.70 5.49 -2.32
C HIS A 86 5.54 5.04 -3.24
N VAL A 87 4.84 5.99 -3.83
CA VAL A 87 3.81 5.73 -4.86
C VAL A 87 4.47 5.69 -6.24
N LEU A 88 5.14 6.78 -6.61
CA LEU A 88 5.74 6.93 -7.94
C LEU A 88 6.91 5.97 -8.16
N GLY A 89 7.72 5.77 -7.12
CA GLY A 89 9.01 5.15 -7.27
C GLY A 89 9.99 6.06 -8.00
N PHE A 90 10.78 5.48 -8.88
CA PHE A 90 11.73 6.19 -9.73
C PHE A 90 12.01 5.41 -11.02
N PHE A 91 12.39 6.12 -12.06
CA PHE A 91 12.90 5.60 -13.31
C PHE A 91 14.40 5.90 -13.39
N ALA A 92 15.21 4.86 -13.36
CA ALA A 92 16.68 4.94 -13.39
C ALA A 92 17.26 4.20 -14.60
N PRO A 93 18.54 4.42 -14.93
CA PRO A 93 19.19 3.78 -16.07
C PRO A 93 19.10 2.24 -16.09
N GLU A 94 19.15 1.59 -14.94
CA GLU A 94 19.20 0.13 -14.80
C GLU A 94 18.11 -0.44 -13.88
N SER A 95 17.29 0.41 -13.25
CA SER A 95 16.28 -0.04 -12.31
C SER A 95 15.07 0.90 -12.31
N GLU A 96 13.95 0.35 -11.89
CA GLU A 96 12.68 1.05 -11.76
C GLU A 96 11.99 0.56 -10.50
N ARG A 97 11.17 1.42 -9.90
CA ARG A 97 10.36 1.06 -8.73
C ARG A 97 9.04 1.82 -8.76
N GLY A 98 8.04 1.34 -8.00
CA GLY A 98 6.75 1.99 -7.88
C GLY A 98 5.95 1.95 -9.20
N ILE A 99 5.08 2.93 -9.40
CA ILE A 99 4.29 3.08 -10.64
C ILE A 99 5.18 3.19 -11.87
N GLU A 100 6.37 3.79 -11.75
CA GLU A 100 7.34 3.83 -12.86
C GLU A 100 7.74 2.44 -13.37
N ALA A 101 7.80 1.45 -12.47
CA ALA A 101 8.13 0.07 -12.80
C ALA A 101 6.91 -0.72 -13.27
N THR A 102 5.81 -0.66 -12.53
CA THR A 102 4.64 -1.50 -12.80
C THR A 102 3.93 -1.08 -14.07
N GLU A 103 3.90 0.22 -14.36
CA GLU A 103 3.27 0.79 -15.54
C GLU A 103 4.30 1.19 -16.62
N ASN A 104 5.50 0.63 -16.55
CA ASN A 104 6.60 1.02 -17.44
C ASN A 104 6.23 0.94 -18.92
N ARG A 105 5.52 -0.14 -19.34
CA ARG A 105 5.17 -0.36 -20.76
C ARG A 105 4.15 0.66 -21.28
N LEU A 106 3.27 1.15 -20.42
CA LEU A 106 2.35 2.25 -20.76
C LEU A 106 3.10 3.57 -20.85
N LEU A 107 3.92 3.85 -19.81
CA LEU A 107 4.69 5.09 -19.72
C LEU A 107 5.72 5.27 -20.82
N ASP A 108 6.34 4.19 -21.32
CA ASP A 108 7.33 4.25 -22.39
C ASP A 108 6.75 4.08 -23.80
N GLY A 109 5.44 3.82 -23.91
CA GLY A 109 4.73 3.63 -25.17
C GLY A 109 4.90 2.27 -25.81
N THR A 110 5.43 1.25 -25.09
CA THR A 110 5.63 -0.11 -25.61
C THR A 110 4.49 -1.07 -25.30
N ALA A 111 3.46 -0.64 -24.59
CA ALA A 111 2.27 -1.44 -24.30
C ALA A 111 1.56 -1.89 -25.59
N ALA A 112 0.92 -3.08 -25.55
CA ALA A 112 0.22 -3.67 -26.70
C ALA A 112 -0.90 -2.75 -27.19
N ASP A 113 -1.60 -2.10 -26.29
CA ASP A 113 -2.73 -1.19 -26.59
C ASP A 113 -2.28 0.08 -27.36
N LEU A 114 -0.98 0.37 -27.38
CA LEU A 114 -0.39 1.49 -28.11
C LEU A 114 0.25 1.09 -29.44
N VAL A 115 0.21 -0.20 -29.85
CA VAL A 115 0.91 -0.72 -31.04
C VAL A 115 0.46 -0.05 -32.33
N VAL A 116 -0.83 0.12 -32.55
CA VAL A 116 -1.37 0.76 -33.78
C VAL A 116 -0.90 2.21 -33.86
N ARG A 117 -0.94 2.93 -32.76
CA ARG A 117 -0.48 4.31 -32.66
C ARG A 117 1.01 4.43 -32.93
N ARG A 118 1.81 3.55 -32.31
CA ARG A 118 3.26 3.48 -32.55
C ARG A 118 3.59 3.28 -34.03
N ALA A 119 2.81 2.42 -34.72
CA ALA A 119 2.99 2.20 -36.14
C ALA A 119 2.70 3.50 -36.96
N VAL A 120 1.67 4.26 -36.57
CA VAL A 120 1.36 5.57 -37.18
C VAL A 120 2.45 6.60 -36.87
N ASP A 121 2.93 6.66 -35.66
CA ASP A 121 4.02 7.58 -35.25
C ASP A 121 5.31 7.29 -36.03
N LEU A 122 5.65 6.02 -36.20
CA LEU A 122 6.80 5.60 -37.03
C LEU A 122 6.64 6.00 -38.52
N LEU A 123 5.44 5.79 -39.08
CA LEU A 123 5.16 6.16 -40.48
C LEU A 123 5.15 7.68 -40.70
N THR A 124 4.79 8.44 -39.67
CA THR A 124 4.71 9.92 -39.73
C THR A 124 5.98 10.59 -39.20
N ASN A 125 7.03 9.81 -38.87
CA ASN A 125 8.29 10.27 -38.29
C ASN A 125 8.10 11.12 -37.01
N LYS A 126 7.07 10.79 -36.21
CA LYS A 126 6.85 11.40 -34.90
C LYS A 126 7.56 10.60 -33.81
N PRO A 127 8.06 11.25 -32.76
CA PRO A 127 8.66 10.55 -31.63
C PRO A 127 7.58 9.72 -30.91
N THR A 128 7.93 8.49 -30.51
CA THR A 128 7.06 7.67 -29.67
C THR A 128 6.84 8.36 -28.33
N ARG A 129 5.58 8.54 -27.95
CA ARG A 129 5.17 9.11 -26.66
C ARG A 129 4.42 8.05 -25.84
N GLY A 130 4.72 7.98 -24.56
CA GLY A 130 4.04 7.08 -23.64
C GLY A 130 2.64 7.61 -23.23
N ALA A 131 1.79 6.71 -22.75
CA ALA A 131 0.49 7.05 -22.19
C ALA A 131 0.66 7.76 -20.83
N ASN A 132 -0.24 8.67 -20.52
CA ASN A 132 -0.31 9.34 -19.24
C ASN A 132 -1.12 8.49 -18.26
N ILE A 133 -0.72 8.50 -17.00
CA ILE A 133 -1.38 7.76 -15.93
C ILE A 133 -1.94 8.76 -14.93
N GLU A 134 -3.24 8.67 -14.68
CA GLU A 134 -3.92 9.42 -13.63
C GLU A 134 -4.10 8.51 -12.42
N LEU A 135 -3.59 8.94 -11.27
CA LEU A 135 -3.71 8.23 -10.01
C LEU A 135 -4.98 8.64 -9.26
N THR A 136 -5.45 7.74 -8.38
CA THR A 136 -6.59 8.01 -7.49
C THR A 136 -6.25 8.96 -6.34
N ILE A 137 -4.97 9.24 -6.12
CA ILE A 137 -4.46 10.10 -5.05
C ILE A 137 -5.11 11.48 -5.11
N ASP A 138 -5.64 11.95 -3.98
CA ASP A 138 -6.01 13.35 -3.78
C ASP A 138 -4.79 14.11 -3.24
N PRO A 139 -4.26 15.10 -3.98
CA PRO A 139 -3.06 15.83 -3.55
C PRO A 139 -3.21 16.53 -2.19
N ARG A 140 -4.43 16.95 -1.81
CA ARG A 140 -4.69 17.59 -0.52
C ARG A 140 -4.62 16.57 0.62
N ALA A 141 -5.25 15.39 0.41
CA ALA A 141 -5.20 14.30 1.37
C ALA A 141 -3.77 13.77 1.55
N GLN A 142 -3.04 13.57 0.45
CA GLN A 142 -1.64 13.16 0.47
C GLN A 142 -0.76 14.14 1.24
N ARG A 143 -0.90 15.43 0.97
CA ARG A 143 -0.16 16.51 1.65
C ARG A 143 -0.48 16.55 3.14
N ALA A 144 -1.76 16.49 3.52
CA ALA A 144 -2.18 16.46 4.92
C ALA A 144 -1.61 15.26 5.66
N ALA A 145 -1.68 14.07 5.07
CA ALA A 145 -1.11 12.84 5.62
C ALA A 145 0.42 12.93 5.77
N TYR A 146 1.12 13.41 4.73
CA TYR A 146 2.57 13.58 4.74
C TYR A 146 3.03 14.56 5.81
N GLU A 147 2.44 15.76 5.88
CA GLU A 147 2.82 16.78 6.84
C GLU A 147 2.49 16.38 8.27
N SER A 148 1.36 15.70 8.49
CA SER A 148 0.98 15.21 9.81
C SER A 148 1.95 14.14 10.30
N LEU A 149 2.25 13.13 9.50
CA LEU A 149 3.21 12.08 9.87
C LEU A 149 4.62 12.65 10.05
N ARG A 150 5.03 13.62 9.22
CA ARG A 150 6.32 14.30 9.34
C ARG A 150 6.44 15.06 10.66
N ARG A 151 5.37 15.70 11.14
CA ARG A 151 5.35 16.39 12.45
C ARG A 151 5.55 15.44 13.62
N VAL A 152 5.05 14.19 13.50
CA VAL A 152 5.31 13.15 14.52
C VAL A 152 6.81 12.82 14.63
N GLY A 153 7.57 12.97 13.55
CA GLY A 153 9.02 12.77 13.54
C GLY A 153 9.48 11.33 13.75
N LYS A 154 8.60 10.36 13.46
CA LYS A 154 8.88 8.92 13.61
C LYS A 154 8.64 8.18 12.30
N LYS A 155 9.15 6.95 12.23
CA LYS A 155 8.84 6.02 11.12
C LYS A 155 7.36 5.64 11.18
N GLY A 156 6.73 5.55 10.02
CA GLY A 156 5.33 5.17 9.99
C GLY A 156 4.73 5.23 8.60
N ALA A 157 3.42 5.02 8.53
CA ALA A 157 2.65 5.08 7.31
C ALA A 157 1.26 5.66 7.55
N VAL A 158 0.71 6.29 6.53
CA VAL A 158 -0.70 6.69 6.47
C VAL A 158 -1.28 6.20 5.15
N VAL A 159 -2.42 5.54 5.23
CA VAL A 159 -3.23 5.15 4.07
C VAL A 159 -4.62 5.73 4.23
N ALA A 160 -5.14 6.35 3.18
CA ALA A 160 -6.50 6.82 3.11
C ALA A 160 -7.21 6.25 1.88
N LEU A 161 -8.41 5.74 2.08
CA LEU A 161 -9.25 5.13 1.05
C LEU A 161 -10.58 5.87 0.93
N ASP A 162 -11.13 5.91 -0.26
CA ASP A 162 -12.55 6.12 -0.47
C ASP A 162 -13.27 4.81 -0.11
N PRO A 163 -14.12 4.78 0.93
CA PRO A 163 -14.72 3.54 1.37
C PRO A 163 -15.71 2.94 0.37
N LYS A 164 -16.29 3.76 -0.52
CA LYS A 164 -17.31 3.33 -1.49
C LYS A 164 -16.72 2.75 -2.77
N THR A 165 -15.50 3.16 -3.10
CA THR A 165 -14.86 2.75 -4.36
C THR A 165 -13.61 1.91 -4.17
N GLY A 166 -12.95 2.00 -3.00
CA GLY A 166 -11.63 1.40 -2.78
C GLY A 166 -10.47 2.25 -3.31
N ALA A 167 -10.75 3.40 -3.91
CA ALA A 167 -9.73 4.31 -4.44
C ALA A 167 -8.77 4.78 -3.34
N ILE A 168 -7.46 4.62 -3.54
CA ILE A 168 -6.44 5.08 -2.60
C ILE A 168 -6.28 6.58 -2.75
N LYS A 169 -6.74 7.36 -1.78
CA LYS A 169 -6.68 8.83 -1.77
C LYS A 169 -5.38 9.38 -1.20
N ALA A 170 -4.72 8.62 -0.32
CA ALA A 170 -3.38 8.94 0.15
C ALA A 170 -2.62 7.66 0.52
N MET A 171 -1.31 7.66 0.24
CA MET A 171 -0.38 6.61 0.65
C MET A 171 0.97 7.25 0.97
N VAL A 172 1.29 7.32 2.26
CA VAL A 172 2.51 7.95 2.78
C VAL A 172 3.30 6.93 3.57
N SER A 173 4.61 6.91 3.38
CA SER A 173 5.56 6.16 4.20
C SER A 173 6.73 7.08 4.60
N LEU A 174 7.13 7.05 5.86
CA LEU A 174 8.28 7.77 6.38
C LEU A 174 9.24 6.80 7.11
N PRO A 175 10.57 7.05 7.02
CA PRO A 175 11.23 8.08 6.23
C PRO A 175 11.07 7.88 4.72
N THR A 176 11.33 8.92 3.96
CA THR A 176 11.22 8.93 2.51
C THR A 176 12.53 9.39 1.86
N TYR A 177 12.58 9.30 0.54
CA TYR A 177 13.73 9.70 -0.28
C TYR A 177 13.31 10.68 -1.39
N ASP A 178 14.29 11.31 -2.04
CA ASP A 178 14.04 12.11 -3.23
C ASP A 178 14.29 11.28 -4.50
N PRO A 179 13.24 10.92 -5.26
CA PRO A 179 13.39 10.11 -6.47
C PRO A 179 14.20 10.81 -7.57
N ASN A 180 14.29 12.14 -7.57
CA ASN A 180 15.11 12.87 -8.54
C ASN A 180 16.61 12.52 -8.43
N GLN A 181 17.10 12.14 -7.25
CA GLN A 181 18.47 11.70 -7.08
C GLN A 181 18.75 10.35 -7.75
N LEU A 182 17.71 9.56 -7.98
CA LEU A 182 17.77 8.22 -8.60
C LEU A 182 17.39 8.25 -10.09
N ALA A 183 16.84 9.36 -10.59
CA ALA A 183 16.43 9.52 -11.98
C ALA A 183 17.48 10.18 -12.87
N LEU A 184 18.68 10.43 -12.34
CA LEU A 184 19.75 11.08 -13.08
C LEU A 184 20.28 10.17 -14.21
N PRO A 185 20.68 10.74 -15.35
CA PRO A 185 21.27 9.98 -16.46
C PRO A 185 22.72 9.57 -16.22
N ASN A 186 23.16 9.54 -14.96
CA ASN A 186 24.51 9.18 -14.56
C ASN A 186 24.49 7.95 -13.65
N LYS A 187 24.81 6.79 -14.23
CA LYS A 187 24.80 5.48 -13.53
C LYS A 187 25.60 5.50 -12.23
N ALA A 188 26.78 6.09 -12.20
CA ALA A 188 27.64 6.09 -11.02
C ALA A 188 27.02 6.91 -9.88
N LYS A 189 26.46 8.08 -10.17
CA LYS A 189 25.76 8.92 -9.18
C LYS A 189 24.50 8.24 -8.67
N VAL A 190 23.71 7.62 -9.56
CA VAL A 190 22.50 6.88 -9.19
C VAL A 190 22.85 5.69 -8.30
N ALA A 191 23.85 4.88 -8.67
CA ALA A 191 24.31 3.75 -7.86
C ALA A 191 24.80 4.21 -6.48
N GLN A 192 25.54 5.30 -6.39
CA GLN A 192 25.99 5.87 -5.12
C GLN A 192 24.81 6.32 -4.25
N ALA A 193 23.85 7.03 -4.83
CA ALA A 193 22.65 7.50 -4.13
C ALA A 193 21.81 6.31 -3.65
N TYR A 194 21.58 5.31 -4.52
CA TYR A 194 20.83 4.11 -4.17
C TYR A 194 21.50 3.32 -3.04
N ASN A 195 22.80 3.03 -3.14
CA ASN A 195 23.53 2.29 -2.10
C ASN A 195 23.51 3.00 -0.76
N LYS A 196 23.53 4.35 -0.75
CA LYS A 196 23.39 5.13 0.48
C LYS A 196 22.01 4.96 1.11
N LEU A 197 20.94 4.98 0.31
CA LEU A 197 19.56 4.80 0.79
C LEU A 197 19.31 3.35 1.23
N ASP A 198 19.88 2.38 0.53
CA ASP A 198 19.73 0.96 0.82
C ASP A 198 20.47 0.54 2.11
N ALA A 199 21.64 1.11 2.34
CA ALA A 199 22.42 0.90 3.57
C ALA A 199 21.90 1.67 4.80
N ASP A 200 20.91 2.56 4.62
CA ASP A 200 20.35 3.36 5.71
C ASP A 200 19.48 2.48 6.62
N LYS A 201 19.85 2.44 7.93
CA LYS A 201 19.14 1.67 8.96
C LYS A 201 17.67 2.09 9.13
N ASP A 202 17.34 3.31 8.71
CA ASP A 202 15.97 3.81 8.75
C ASP A 202 15.12 3.34 7.56
N GLN A 203 15.74 2.66 6.58
CA GLN A 203 15.09 2.04 5.43
C GLN A 203 14.17 3.03 4.67
N PRO A 204 14.69 4.14 4.13
CA PRO A 204 13.88 5.14 3.45
C PRO A 204 13.27 4.65 2.14
N LEU A 205 13.79 3.56 1.55
CA LEU A 205 13.22 2.93 0.35
C LEU A 205 12.00 2.05 0.65
N LEU A 206 11.80 1.64 1.91
CA LEU A 206 10.71 0.72 2.30
C LEU A 206 9.35 1.45 2.34
N ASN A 207 8.40 1.02 1.53
CA ASN A 207 7.02 1.48 1.62
C ASN A 207 6.27 0.77 2.76
N ARG A 208 6.30 1.38 3.95
CA ARG A 208 5.67 0.82 5.16
C ARG A 208 4.15 0.70 5.07
N ALA A 209 3.53 1.37 4.11
CA ALA A 209 2.09 1.29 3.92
C ALA A 209 1.65 -0.08 3.38
N ILE A 210 2.52 -0.74 2.59
CA ILE A 210 2.15 -1.95 1.84
C ILE A 210 3.23 -3.04 1.80
N GLU A 211 4.54 -2.72 1.92
CA GLU A 211 5.62 -3.69 1.69
C GLU A 211 6.04 -4.48 2.93
N THR A 212 5.49 -4.16 4.10
CA THR A 212 5.79 -4.85 5.36
C THR A 212 4.58 -4.90 6.26
N THR A 213 4.58 -5.85 7.17
CA THR A 213 3.47 -6.12 8.10
C THR A 213 3.89 -5.90 9.53
N TYR A 214 2.91 -5.60 10.36
CA TYR A 214 3.08 -5.36 11.79
C TYR A 214 1.89 -5.93 12.56
N ALA A 215 2.07 -6.24 13.84
CA ALA A 215 0.95 -6.59 14.71
C ALA A 215 -0.03 -5.40 14.80
N PRO A 216 -1.32 -5.60 14.52
CA PRO A 216 -2.31 -4.51 14.50
C PRO A 216 -2.73 -4.04 15.90
N GLY A 217 -2.45 -4.82 16.93
CA GLY A 217 -2.90 -4.56 18.29
C GLY A 217 -4.42 -4.38 18.36
N SER A 218 -4.88 -3.57 19.27
CA SER A 218 -6.31 -3.37 19.56
C SER A 218 -7.17 -2.87 18.38
N THR A 219 -6.60 -2.48 17.24
CA THR A 219 -7.39 -2.19 16.05
C THR A 219 -8.05 -3.44 15.48
N TYR A 220 -7.45 -4.62 15.69
CA TYR A 220 -8.02 -5.90 15.28
C TYR A 220 -9.31 -6.27 16.02
N LYS A 221 -9.58 -5.68 17.18
CA LYS A 221 -10.85 -5.85 17.90
C LYS A 221 -12.08 -5.46 17.08
N VAL A 222 -11.91 -4.64 16.06
CA VAL A 222 -12.95 -4.34 15.06
C VAL A 222 -13.33 -5.61 14.31
N VAL A 223 -12.33 -6.41 13.86
CA VAL A 223 -12.56 -7.70 13.18
C VAL A 223 -13.16 -8.72 14.15
N THR A 224 -12.68 -8.77 15.40
CA THR A 224 -13.24 -9.67 16.44
C THR A 224 -14.69 -9.30 16.77
N THR A 225 -15.03 -8.01 16.79
CA THR A 225 -16.42 -7.56 16.97
C THR A 225 -17.29 -7.97 15.78
N ALA A 226 -16.79 -7.80 14.56
CA ALA A 226 -17.51 -8.22 13.36
C ALA A 226 -17.77 -9.74 13.36
N ALA A 227 -16.81 -10.55 13.83
CA ALA A 227 -16.98 -11.99 13.99
C ALA A 227 -18.08 -12.37 14.98
N LEU A 228 -18.16 -11.67 16.11
CA LEU A 228 -19.24 -11.86 17.07
C LEU A 228 -20.61 -11.50 16.48
N LEU A 229 -20.70 -10.34 15.80
CA LEU A 229 -21.94 -9.88 15.19
C LEU A 229 -22.41 -10.75 14.00
N ALA A 230 -21.47 -11.45 13.35
CA ALA A 230 -21.79 -12.40 12.28
C ALA A 230 -22.33 -13.74 12.82
N GLU A 231 -21.92 -14.14 14.04
CA GLU A 231 -22.38 -15.36 14.69
C GLU A 231 -23.69 -15.19 15.47
N ASP A 232 -23.92 -14.00 16.01
CA ASP A 232 -25.10 -13.66 16.82
C ASP A 232 -25.67 -12.34 16.31
N ASP A 233 -26.70 -12.41 15.48
CA ASP A 233 -27.41 -11.25 14.91
C ASP A 233 -28.15 -10.43 15.96
N THR A 234 -28.43 -11.03 17.14
CA THR A 234 -29.02 -10.34 18.28
C THR A 234 -28.01 -9.52 19.06
N ALA A 235 -26.71 -9.81 18.88
CA ALA A 235 -25.64 -9.05 19.53
C ALA A 235 -25.58 -7.61 19.01
N GLY A 236 -25.14 -6.71 19.88
CA GLY A 236 -25.03 -5.29 19.55
C GLY A 236 -24.35 -4.49 20.66
N PRO A 237 -24.40 -3.15 20.58
CA PRO A 237 -23.71 -2.26 21.53
C PRO A 237 -23.99 -2.54 23.00
N GLN A 238 -25.24 -2.95 23.33
CA GLN A 238 -25.66 -3.22 24.69
C GLN A 238 -25.49 -4.67 25.15
N THR A 239 -24.99 -5.55 24.29
CA THR A 239 -24.69 -6.95 24.64
C THR A 239 -23.67 -6.98 25.78
N LEU A 240 -24.01 -7.71 26.85
CA LEU A 240 -23.16 -7.86 28.02
C LEU A 240 -22.09 -8.94 27.74
N VAL A 241 -20.83 -8.57 27.85
CA VAL A 241 -19.66 -9.45 27.71
C VAL A 241 -18.90 -9.55 29.03
N ASP A 242 -18.29 -10.68 29.29
CA ASP A 242 -17.49 -10.87 30.51
C ASP A 242 -16.16 -10.12 30.38
N ALA A 243 -15.84 -9.32 31.40
CA ALA A 243 -14.67 -8.47 31.45
C ALA A 243 -13.91 -8.64 32.78
N PRO A 244 -13.33 -9.82 33.06
CA PRO A 244 -12.50 -9.99 34.24
C PRO A 244 -11.29 -9.06 34.19
N GLN A 245 -10.72 -8.69 35.34
CA GLN A 245 -9.50 -7.87 35.39
C GLN A 245 -8.31 -8.59 34.71
N VAL A 246 -8.20 -9.87 34.96
CA VAL A 246 -7.23 -10.77 34.37
C VAL A 246 -7.97 -12.01 33.87
N LEU A 247 -7.73 -12.38 32.62
CA LEU A 247 -8.30 -13.60 32.02
C LEU A 247 -7.27 -14.71 32.08
N ASP A 248 -7.61 -15.81 32.74
CA ASP A 248 -6.77 -16.99 32.75
C ASP A 248 -6.72 -17.60 31.34
N LEU A 249 -5.50 -17.82 30.85
CA LEU A 249 -5.28 -18.39 29.52
C LEU A 249 -5.12 -19.92 29.66
N PRO A 250 -5.95 -20.71 28.97
CA PRO A 250 -5.88 -22.16 29.03
C PRO A 250 -4.49 -22.72 28.71
N GLY A 251 -4.00 -23.68 29.50
CA GLY A 251 -2.70 -24.30 29.27
C GLY A 251 -1.50 -23.44 29.66
N THR A 252 -1.70 -22.28 30.31
CA THR A 252 -0.60 -21.42 30.77
C THR A 252 -0.77 -21.03 32.22
N THR A 253 0.30 -20.54 32.84
CA THR A 253 0.27 -19.92 34.19
C THR A 253 0.19 -18.42 34.16
N VAL A 254 0.11 -17.85 32.95
CA VAL A 254 0.10 -16.38 32.72
C VAL A 254 -1.31 -15.96 32.39
N GLY A 255 -1.84 -14.99 33.13
CA GLY A 255 -3.11 -14.35 32.84
C GLY A 255 -2.95 -13.18 31.87
N LEU A 256 -3.97 -12.92 31.06
CA LEU A 256 -4.04 -11.76 30.17
C LEU A 256 -4.73 -10.59 30.91
N PRO A 257 -4.02 -9.48 31.21
CA PRO A 257 -4.63 -8.31 31.84
C PRO A 257 -5.28 -7.37 30.82
N ASN A 258 -6.12 -6.46 31.30
CA ASN A 258 -6.52 -5.28 30.56
C ASN A 258 -5.43 -4.20 30.66
N ASN A 259 -5.11 -3.52 29.53
CA ASN A 259 -4.06 -2.48 29.50
C ASN A 259 -4.33 -1.29 30.42
N ALA A 260 -5.61 -0.96 30.64
CA ALA A 260 -6.04 0.17 31.47
C ALA A 260 -6.42 -0.24 32.90
N GLY A 261 -6.12 -1.47 33.34
CA GLY A 261 -6.45 -1.96 34.67
C GLY A 261 -7.93 -1.82 35.00
N ALA A 262 -8.25 -1.12 36.09
CA ALA A 262 -9.62 -0.94 36.57
C ALA A 262 -10.56 -0.19 35.60
N ALA A 263 -10.04 0.45 34.57
CA ALA A 263 -10.87 1.19 33.58
C ALA A 263 -11.80 0.27 32.76
N CYS A 264 -11.58 -1.05 32.77
CA CYS A 264 -12.43 -2.04 32.08
C CYS A 264 -13.48 -2.72 32.97
N GLY A 265 -13.63 -2.27 34.20
CA GLY A 265 -14.57 -2.89 35.16
C GLY A 265 -14.04 -4.19 35.77
N THR A 266 -14.86 -4.87 36.55
CA THR A 266 -14.50 -6.09 37.30
C THR A 266 -15.50 -7.23 37.11
N GLY A 267 -16.26 -7.25 36.04
CA GLY A 267 -17.29 -8.25 35.84
C GLY A 267 -17.82 -8.29 34.42
N ARG A 268 -19.09 -7.87 34.24
CA ARG A 268 -19.72 -7.79 32.93
C ARG A 268 -19.89 -6.33 32.52
N VAL A 269 -19.58 -6.04 31.26
CA VAL A 269 -19.70 -4.72 30.64
C VAL A 269 -20.42 -4.82 29.31
N THR A 270 -20.92 -3.72 28.78
CA THR A 270 -21.47 -3.71 27.42
C THR A 270 -20.36 -3.85 26.40
N LEU A 271 -20.65 -4.48 25.27
CA LEU A 271 -19.70 -4.61 24.14
C LEU A 271 -19.18 -3.24 23.67
N GLN A 272 -20.08 -2.23 23.64
CA GLN A 272 -19.71 -0.84 23.34
C GLN A 272 -18.67 -0.32 24.34
N PHE A 273 -18.90 -0.44 25.64
CA PHE A 273 -17.95 -0.01 26.65
C PHE A 273 -16.60 -0.74 26.53
N ALA A 274 -16.63 -2.05 26.28
CA ALA A 274 -15.42 -2.84 26.07
C ALA A 274 -14.60 -2.32 24.88
N LEU A 275 -15.26 -1.92 23.79
CA LEU A 275 -14.59 -1.36 22.60
C LEU A 275 -14.09 0.07 22.86
N GLU A 276 -14.89 0.93 23.53
CA GLU A 276 -14.53 2.29 23.93
C GLU A 276 -13.25 2.34 24.76
N ARG A 277 -13.17 1.46 25.76
CA ARG A 277 -12.01 1.36 26.68
C ARG A 277 -10.89 0.48 26.14
N SER A 278 -11.15 -0.15 25.00
CA SER A 278 -10.16 -1.07 24.36
C SER A 278 -9.76 -2.22 25.29
N CYS A 279 -10.71 -2.77 26.06
CA CYS A 279 -10.47 -3.87 26.98
C CYS A 279 -9.92 -5.10 26.26
N ASN A 280 -8.98 -5.84 26.87
CA ASN A 280 -8.39 -7.03 26.26
C ASN A 280 -9.23 -8.28 26.59
N THR A 281 -9.60 -8.44 27.86
CA THR A 281 -10.19 -9.69 28.36
C THR A 281 -11.50 -10.07 27.69
N PRO A 282 -12.45 -9.13 27.37
CA PRO A 282 -13.66 -9.46 26.64
C PRO A 282 -13.38 -9.99 25.23
N PHE A 283 -12.51 -9.31 24.48
CA PHE A 283 -12.24 -9.68 23.09
C PHE A 283 -11.41 -10.96 22.98
N ALA A 284 -10.49 -11.19 23.92
CA ALA A 284 -9.78 -12.45 24.02
C ALA A 284 -10.74 -13.62 24.29
N LYS A 285 -11.71 -13.44 25.20
CA LYS A 285 -12.72 -14.44 25.52
C LYS A 285 -13.64 -14.70 24.34
N ILE A 286 -14.16 -13.65 23.68
CA ILE A 286 -14.96 -13.76 22.46
C ILE A 286 -14.22 -14.59 21.40
N GLY A 287 -12.93 -14.29 21.14
CA GLY A 287 -12.17 -15.04 20.17
C GLY A 287 -11.97 -16.52 20.54
N MET A 288 -11.74 -16.83 21.81
CA MET A 288 -11.66 -18.23 22.28
C MET A 288 -13.01 -18.97 22.12
N GLU A 289 -14.12 -18.30 22.40
CA GLU A 289 -15.49 -18.86 22.27
C GLU A 289 -15.87 -19.09 20.80
N LEU A 290 -15.52 -18.17 19.90
CA LEU A 290 -15.73 -18.32 18.46
C LEU A 290 -14.83 -19.41 17.86
N GLY A 291 -13.60 -19.52 18.33
CA GLY A 291 -12.62 -20.46 17.84
C GLY A 291 -11.88 -19.97 16.58
N TYR A 292 -10.75 -20.62 16.29
CA TYR A 292 -9.83 -20.20 15.23
C TYR A 292 -10.47 -20.14 13.83
N GLU A 293 -11.28 -21.15 13.48
CA GLU A 293 -11.84 -21.24 12.12
C GLU A 293 -12.80 -20.09 11.81
N LYS A 294 -13.68 -19.72 12.73
CA LYS A 294 -14.60 -18.59 12.56
C LYS A 294 -13.87 -17.26 12.55
N MET A 295 -12.86 -17.10 13.41
CA MET A 295 -12.02 -15.91 13.43
C MET A 295 -11.23 -15.75 12.10
N LYS A 296 -10.73 -16.86 11.55
CA LYS A 296 -10.03 -16.88 10.26
C LYS A 296 -10.97 -16.59 9.09
N GLU A 297 -12.16 -17.21 9.10
CA GLU A 297 -13.18 -16.96 8.09
C GLU A 297 -13.61 -15.48 8.07
N GLN A 298 -13.87 -14.92 9.25
CA GLN A 298 -14.19 -13.50 9.35
C GLN A 298 -13.04 -12.60 8.86
N ALA A 299 -11.80 -12.94 9.18
CA ALA A 299 -10.63 -12.22 8.69
C ALA A 299 -10.53 -12.28 7.16
N ALA A 300 -10.78 -13.46 6.56
CA ALA A 300 -10.78 -13.64 5.10
C ALA A 300 -11.86 -12.79 4.41
N LYS A 301 -13.03 -12.60 5.03
CA LYS A 301 -14.06 -11.68 4.52
C LYS A 301 -13.60 -10.22 4.47
N PHE A 302 -12.62 -9.81 5.29
CA PHE A 302 -11.94 -8.51 5.16
C PHE A 302 -10.78 -8.53 4.16
N GLY A 303 -10.54 -9.64 3.45
CA GLY A 303 -9.40 -9.81 2.54
C GLY A 303 -8.08 -10.12 3.26
N ILE A 304 -8.10 -10.43 4.55
CA ILE A 304 -6.89 -10.81 5.30
C ILE A 304 -6.52 -12.25 4.97
N GLY A 305 -5.29 -12.46 4.52
CA GLY A 305 -4.80 -13.78 4.07
C GLY A 305 -4.85 -13.96 2.56
N GLU A 306 -5.53 -13.06 1.83
CA GLU A 306 -5.61 -13.08 0.38
C GLU A 306 -4.59 -12.11 -0.24
N PRO A 307 -4.06 -12.42 -1.44
CA PRO A 307 -3.20 -11.50 -2.17
C PRO A 307 -3.97 -10.24 -2.58
N LEU A 308 -3.51 -9.09 -2.15
CA LEU A 308 -4.07 -7.82 -2.62
C LEU A 308 -3.41 -7.42 -3.94
N GLN A 309 -4.22 -7.11 -4.94
CA GLN A 309 -3.79 -6.67 -6.26
C GLN A 309 -4.02 -5.16 -6.39
N ILE A 310 -2.95 -4.42 -6.21
CA ILE A 310 -2.80 -3.04 -6.68
C ILE A 310 -1.57 -3.02 -7.59
N PRO A 311 -1.33 -2.01 -8.41
CA PRO A 311 -0.12 -2.00 -9.25
C PRO A 311 1.19 -2.23 -8.48
N LEU A 312 1.23 -1.82 -7.21
CA LEU A 312 2.38 -2.02 -6.31
C LEU A 312 2.29 -3.36 -5.58
N ASN A 313 3.45 -3.94 -5.25
CA ASN A 313 3.53 -5.16 -4.47
C ASN A 313 3.06 -4.92 -3.02
N VAL A 314 2.07 -5.67 -2.58
CA VAL A 314 1.55 -5.64 -1.21
C VAL A 314 2.00 -6.89 -0.46
N ALA A 315 2.61 -6.71 0.70
CA ALA A 315 2.94 -7.82 1.59
C ALA A 315 1.64 -8.49 2.09
N PRO A 316 1.56 -9.82 2.08
CA PRO A 316 0.36 -10.51 2.53
C PRO A 316 0.13 -10.32 4.03
N SER A 317 -1.06 -9.85 4.40
CA SER A 317 -1.52 -9.83 5.78
C SER A 317 -1.90 -11.23 6.23
N SER A 318 -1.75 -11.56 7.52
CA SER A 318 -1.95 -12.92 8.02
C SER A 318 -2.50 -12.93 9.44
N VAL A 319 -3.41 -13.86 9.73
CA VAL A 319 -3.88 -14.18 11.09
C VAL A 319 -2.94 -15.13 11.83
N GLY A 320 -1.87 -15.59 11.17
CA GLY A 320 -0.97 -16.59 11.72
C GLY A 320 -1.53 -18.03 11.65
N PRO A 321 -0.75 -19.03 12.10
CA PRO A 321 -1.16 -20.41 12.12
C PRO A 321 -2.18 -20.68 13.24
N LYS A 322 -2.90 -21.80 13.11
CA LYS A 322 -3.72 -22.32 14.21
C LYS A 322 -2.80 -22.83 15.32
N GLU A 323 -2.94 -22.24 16.48
CA GLU A 323 -2.22 -22.59 17.70
C GLU A 323 -3.23 -23.01 18.80
N ASP A 324 -2.82 -22.95 20.07
CA ASP A 324 -3.70 -23.22 21.22
C ASP A 324 -4.68 -22.05 21.51
N LEU A 325 -5.56 -22.25 22.50
CA LEU A 325 -6.54 -21.22 22.87
C LEU A 325 -5.89 -19.98 23.49
N ALA A 326 -4.74 -20.12 24.16
CA ALA A 326 -4.02 -18.96 24.70
C ALA A 326 -3.45 -18.06 23.60
N ALA A 327 -2.93 -18.68 22.54
CA ALA A 327 -2.49 -17.95 21.35
C ALA A 327 -3.67 -17.29 20.62
N LEU A 328 -4.81 -17.99 20.47
CA LEU A 328 -6.03 -17.44 19.87
C LEU A 328 -6.56 -16.23 20.66
N ALA A 329 -6.54 -16.30 22.00
CA ALA A 329 -6.91 -15.19 22.87
C ALA A 329 -6.08 -13.92 22.56
N GLN A 330 -4.76 -14.08 22.41
CA GLN A 330 -3.85 -12.98 22.07
C GLN A 330 -4.05 -12.50 20.62
N ALA A 331 -4.24 -13.43 19.67
CA ALA A 331 -4.52 -13.09 18.26
C ALA A 331 -5.83 -12.29 18.14
N SER A 332 -6.86 -12.62 18.92
CA SER A 332 -8.15 -11.92 18.90
C SER A 332 -8.10 -10.46 19.37
N ILE A 333 -7.00 -10.05 19.99
CA ILE A 333 -6.70 -8.65 20.34
C ILE A 333 -5.58 -8.05 19.47
N GLY A 334 -5.20 -8.74 18.37
CA GLY A 334 -4.24 -8.25 17.40
C GLY A 334 -2.77 -8.39 17.79
N GLN A 335 -2.46 -9.35 18.66
CA GLN A 335 -1.10 -9.64 19.12
C GLN A 335 -0.64 -11.02 18.59
N ARG A 336 0.46 -11.53 19.10
CA ARG A 336 1.03 -12.81 18.72
C ARG A 336 1.53 -12.82 17.27
N SER A 337 1.09 -13.81 16.48
CA SER A 337 1.46 -14.02 15.08
C SER A 337 0.65 -13.20 14.07
N MET A 338 -0.22 -12.29 14.56
CA MET A 338 -0.99 -11.41 13.69
C MET A 338 -0.09 -10.42 12.96
N GLN A 339 -0.22 -10.35 11.63
CA GLN A 339 0.59 -9.49 10.76
C GLN A 339 -0.28 -8.77 9.75
N MET A 340 -0.35 -7.43 9.81
CA MET A 340 -1.19 -6.60 8.95
C MET A 340 -0.40 -5.48 8.31
N THR A 341 -0.68 -5.17 7.04
CA THR A 341 -0.23 -3.92 6.43
C THR A 341 -1.14 -2.76 6.85
N PRO A 342 -0.64 -1.52 6.89
CA PRO A 342 -1.50 -0.34 7.06
C PRO A 342 -2.62 -0.23 6.02
N LEU A 343 -2.39 -0.64 4.76
CA LEU A 343 -3.43 -0.72 3.74
C LEU A 343 -4.56 -1.67 4.16
N GLN A 344 -4.23 -2.88 4.64
CA GLN A 344 -5.22 -3.85 5.09
C GLN A 344 -6.07 -3.29 6.23
N MET A 345 -5.45 -2.58 7.18
CA MET A 345 -6.18 -1.99 8.31
C MET A 345 -7.04 -0.78 7.88
N ALA A 346 -6.63 -0.04 6.83
CA ALA A 346 -7.48 0.97 6.21
C ALA A 346 -8.71 0.34 5.53
N MET A 347 -8.55 -0.83 4.87
CA MET A 347 -9.66 -1.59 4.28
C MET A 347 -10.66 -2.08 5.34
N VAL A 348 -10.18 -2.50 6.52
CA VAL A 348 -11.06 -2.87 7.65
C VAL A 348 -11.94 -1.68 8.07
N ALA A 349 -11.35 -0.49 8.20
CA ALA A 349 -12.10 0.72 8.52
C ALA A 349 -13.06 1.12 7.39
N ALA A 350 -12.64 0.99 6.13
CA ALA A 350 -13.45 1.26 4.96
C ALA A 350 -14.66 0.34 4.87
N ALA A 351 -14.52 -0.95 5.16
CA ALA A 351 -15.63 -1.90 5.15
C ALA A 351 -16.71 -1.56 6.20
N VAL A 352 -16.30 -1.17 7.40
CA VAL A 352 -17.26 -0.70 8.42
C VAL A 352 -17.97 0.58 7.95
N ALA A 353 -17.24 1.49 7.31
CA ALA A 353 -17.77 2.73 6.76
C ALA A 353 -18.75 2.49 5.59
N ASN A 354 -18.50 1.46 4.78
CA ASN A 354 -19.23 1.10 3.57
C ASN A 354 -20.24 -0.05 3.82
N ASP A 355 -20.94 0.03 4.97
CA ASP A 355 -22.05 -0.85 5.32
C ASP A 355 -21.74 -2.36 5.24
N GLY A 356 -20.46 -2.71 5.45
CA GLY A 356 -19.97 -4.09 5.48
C GLY A 356 -19.29 -4.56 4.21
N VAL A 357 -19.40 -3.82 3.12
CA VAL A 357 -18.79 -4.15 1.82
C VAL A 357 -17.34 -3.73 1.77
N VAL A 358 -16.46 -4.67 1.44
CA VAL A 358 -15.03 -4.44 1.21
C VAL A 358 -14.81 -4.20 -0.28
N MET A 359 -14.29 -3.03 -0.63
CA MET A 359 -13.92 -2.71 -2.01
C MET A 359 -12.47 -3.14 -2.29
N LYS A 360 -12.19 -3.56 -3.52
CA LYS A 360 -10.81 -3.78 -3.98
C LYS A 360 -10.05 -2.46 -4.00
N PRO A 361 -8.90 -2.35 -3.32
CA PRO A 361 -8.11 -1.13 -3.38
C PRO A 361 -7.45 -0.97 -4.75
N TYR A 362 -7.43 0.24 -5.27
CA TYR A 362 -6.74 0.56 -6.52
C TYR A 362 -6.10 1.94 -6.48
N LEU A 363 -5.08 2.14 -7.33
CA LEU A 363 -4.22 3.32 -7.33
C LEU A 363 -4.20 4.04 -8.68
N VAL A 364 -4.39 3.33 -9.80
CA VAL A 364 -4.53 3.91 -11.14
C VAL A 364 -6.01 4.16 -11.39
N ASN A 365 -6.35 5.42 -11.62
CA ASN A 365 -7.72 5.82 -11.95
C ASN A 365 -7.97 5.63 -13.44
N LYS A 366 -7.02 6.13 -14.25
CA LYS A 366 -7.21 6.22 -15.70
C LYS A 366 -5.87 6.20 -16.44
N VAL A 367 -5.89 5.56 -17.60
CA VAL A 367 -4.78 5.62 -18.58
C VAL A 367 -5.26 6.42 -19.79
N VAL A 368 -4.51 7.47 -20.13
CA VAL A 368 -4.87 8.42 -21.16
C VAL A 368 -3.78 8.46 -22.23
N SER A 369 -4.15 8.39 -23.48
CA SER A 369 -3.22 8.50 -24.60
C SER A 369 -2.51 9.86 -24.59
N PRO A 370 -1.34 10.00 -25.26
CA PRO A 370 -0.69 11.31 -25.39
C PRO A 370 -1.54 12.39 -26.06
N ASP A 371 -2.58 12.01 -26.80
CA ASP A 371 -3.49 12.94 -27.49
C ASP A 371 -4.77 13.24 -26.68
N GLY A 372 -4.93 12.59 -25.50
CA GLY A 372 -6.04 12.87 -24.58
C GLY A 372 -7.17 11.83 -24.59
N ASP A 373 -7.10 10.79 -25.44
CA ASP A 373 -8.13 9.75 -25.45
C ASP A 373 -7.96 8.79 -24.27
N THR A 374 -9.04 8.38 -23.65
CA THR A 374 -9.03 7.34 -22.62
C THR A 374 -8.72 5.99 -23.25
N ILE A 375 -7.68 5.32 -22.75
CA ILE A 375 -7.27 3.97 -23.13
C ILE A 375 -7.91 2.96 -22.18
N ASP A 376 -7.85 3.25 -20.88
CA ASP A 376 -8.38 2.41 -19.82
C ASP A 376 -8.84 3.29 -18.64
N GLU A 377 -9.87 2.85 -17.94
CA GLU A 377 -10.38 3.50 -16.73
C GLU A 377 -10.80 2.42 -15.73
N THR A 378 -10.37 2.54 -14.49
CA THR A 378 -10.67 1.54 -13.48
C THR A 378 -12.10 1.66 -12.98
N ASP A 379 -12.90 0.64 -13.20
CA ASP A 379 -14.20 0.49 -12.55
C ASP A 379 -14.02 -0.05 -11.13
N PRO A 380 -14.60 0.60 -10.11
CA PRO A 380 -14.59 0.08 -8.74
C PRO A 380 -15.22 -1.32 -8.66
N ASP A 381 -14.57 -2.24 -7.95
CA ASP A 381 -14.99 -3.63 -7.83
C ASP A 381 -15.04 -4.05 -6.36
N GLU A 382 -16.03 -4.86 -6.01
CA GLU A 382 -16.18 -5.41 -4.67
C GLU A 382 -15.24 -6.60 -4.48
N LEU A 383 -14.60 -6.66 -3.33
CA LEU A 383 -13.79 -7.80 -2.92
C LEU A 383 -14.68 -8.86 -2.24
N SER A 384 -15.52 -8.40 -1.29
CA SER A 384 -16.33 -9.27 -0.45
C SER A 384 -17.34 -8.48 0.38
N GLU A 385 -18.29 -9.17 0.98
CA GLU A 385 -19.13 -8.68 2.06
C GLU A 385 -18.58 -9.21 3.40
N ALA A 386 -17.94 -8.34 4.19
CA ALA A 386 -17.34 -8.73 5.46
C ALA A 386 -18.38 -8.90 6.58
N MET A 387 -19.49 -8.17 6.51
CA MET A 387 -20.57 -8.24 7.47
C MET A 387 -21.87 -7.66 6.88
N SER A 388 -23.02 -8.02 7.45
CA SER A 388 -24.29 -7.42 7.05
C SER A 388 -24.35 -5.92 7.36
N GLU A 389 -25.21 -5.18 6.65
CA GLU A 389 -25.45 -3.75 6.88
C GLU A 389 -25.82 -3.46 8.35
N ASP A 390 -26.63 -4.31 8.97
CA ASP A 390 -27.01 -4.16 10.39
C ASP A 390 -25.80 -4.30 11.32
N ALA A 391 -24.97 -5.30 11.11
CA ALA A 391 -23.73 -5.50 11.86
C ALA A 391 -22.76 -4.31 11.66
N ALA A 392 -22.61 -3.84 10.42
CA ALA A 392 -21.79 -2.68 10.12
C ALA A 392 -22.31 -1.41 10.80
N ARG A 393 -23.62 -1.19 10.78
CA ARG A 393 -24.27 -0.06 11.47
C ARG A 393 -24.04 -0.11 12.98
N LYS A 394 -24.19 -1.28 13.62
CA LYS A 394 -23.89 -1.49 15.06
C LYS A 394 -22.43 -1.21 15.38
N LEU A 395 -21.50 -1.72 14.55
CA LEU A 395 -20.06 -1.53 14.74
C LEU A 395 -19.66 -0.07 14.49
N LYS A 396 -20.21 0.58 13.46
CA LYS A 396 -20.05 2.02 13.17
C LYS A 396 -20.44 2.88 14.38
N GLN A 397 -21.59 2.61 14.99
CA GLN A 397 -22.05 3.29 16.21
C GLN A 397 -21.04 3.14 17.35
N MET A 398 -20.54 1.93 17.58
CA MET A 398 -19.53 1.67 18.62
C MET A 398 -18.22 2.38 18.33
N MET A 399 -17.75 2.42 17.06
CA MET A 399 -16.53 3.14 16.68
C MET A 399 -16.68 4.67 16.79
N VAL A 400 -17.87 5.23 16.57
CA VAL A 400 -18.18 6.64 16.86
C VAL A 400 -18.05 6.91 18.36
N SER A 401 -18.57 6.04 19.19
CA SER A 401 -18.46 6.17 20.65
C SER A 401 -17.03 6.11 21.16
N VAL A 402 -16.16 5.28 20.52
CA VAL A 402 -14.70 5.25 20.82
C VAL A 402 -14.06 6.63 20.63
N VAL A 403 -14.47 7.38 19.59
CA VAL A 403 -13.97 8.74 19.32
C VAL A 403 -14.60 9.76 20.25
N GLN A 404 -15.89 9.64 20.54
CA GLN A 404 -16.60 10.61 21.37
C GLN A 404 -16.18 10.57 22.85
N GLN A 405 -16.02 9.39 23.42
CA GLN A 405 -15.80 9.22 24.86
C GLN A 405 -14.80 8.11 25.24
N GLY A 406 -14.21 7.45 24.24
CA GLY A 406 -13.27 6.35 24.45
C GLY A 406 -11.81 6.76 24.32
N THR A 407 -10.99 5.83 23.82
CA THR A 407 -9.54 5.98 23.69
C THR A 407 -9.11 6.87 22.51
N ALA A 408 -10.02 7.25 21.62
CA ALA A 408 -9.73 7.99 20.38
C ALA A 408 -10.21 9.44 20.41
N THR A 409 -10.38 10.07 21.57
CA THR A 409 -10.90 11.45 21.67
C THR A 409 -10.04 12.50 20.97
N ALA A 410 -8.74 12.20 20.74
CA ALA A 410 -7.86 13.07 19.96
C ALA A 410 -8.23 13.14 18.46
N ALA A 411 -9.04 12.20 17.96
CA ALA A 411 -9.52 12.19 16.58
C ALA A 411 -10.85 12.94 16.38
N GLN A 412 -11.37 13.61 17.39
CA GLN A 412 -12.58 14.43 17.28
C GLN A 412 -12.34 15.63 16.33
N ILE A 413 -13.28 15.84 15.42
CA ILE A 413 -13.29 16.98 14.51
C ILE A 413 -14.57 17.80 14.81
N PRO A 414 -14.48 19.08 15.18
CA PRO A 414 -15.65 19.90 15.45
C PRO A 414 -16.65 19.88 14.29
N GLY A 415 -17.90 19.52 14.58
CA GLY A 415 -18.98 19.48 13.59
C GLY A 415 -18.97 18.26 12.64
N VAL A 416 -18.04 17.32 12.83
CA VAL A 416 -17.97 16.08 12.00
C VAL A 416 -18.04 14.86 12.91
N SER A 417 -18.96 13.95 12.63
CA SER A 417 -18.99 12.65 13.30
C SER A 417 -17.84 11.77 12.76
N VAL A 418 -16.97 11.30 13.65
CA VAL A 418 -15.82 10.45 13.32
C VAL A 418 -15.99 9.10 14.01
N GLY A 419 -15.85 8.01 13.26
CA GLY A 419 -15.72 6.67 13.82
C GLY A 419 -14.25 6.23 13.82
N GLY A 420 -13.80 5.55 14.87
CA GLY A 420 -12.41 5.11 14.88
C GLY A 420 -12.05 4.13 16.00
N LYS A 421 -10.87 3.55 15.90
CA LYS A 421 -10.30 2.64 16.90
C LYS A 421 -8.79 2.83 17.02
N THR A 422 -8.31 3.00 18.22
CA THR A 422 -6.88 3.05 18.54
C THR A 422 -6.31 1.64 18.72
N GLY A 423 -5.03 1.49 18.44
CA GLY A 423 -4.26 0.29 18.70
C GLY A 423 -2.90 0.62 19.29
N THR A 424 -2.48 -0.25 20.20
CA THR A 424 -1.11 -0.31 20.70
C THR A 424 -0.66 -1.76 20.53
N ALA A 425 0.40 -1.97 19.78
CA ALA A 425 0.95 -3.31 19.56
C ALA A 425 2.31 -3.42 20.24
N GLU A 426 2.43 -4.37 21.13
CA GLU A 426 3.70 -4.66 21.79
C GLU A 426 4.71 -5.20 20.78
N THR A 427 5.95 -4.82 20.95
CA THR A 427 7.08 -5.30 20.16
C THR A 427 7.95 -6.19 21.01
N SER A 428 8.71 -7.11 20.40
CA SER A 428 9.76 -7.85 21.12
C SER A 428 10.86 -6.88 21.59
N ASP A 429 11.54 -7.22 22.70
CA ASP A 429 12.84 -6.67 23.09
C ASP A 429 12.88 -5.22 23.60
N ASN A 430 12.02 -4.83 24.54
CA ASN A 430 12.07 -3.53 25.21
C ASN A 430 11.94 -2.29 24.28
N ALA A 431 11.54 -2.47 23.02
CA ALA A 431 11.23 -1.35 22.15
C ALA A 431 9.85 -0.77 22.48
N PRO A 432 9.65 0.55 22.37
CA PRO A 432 8.34 1.16 22.56
C PRO A 432 7.30 0.52 21.62
N PRO A 433 6.06 0.28 22.08
CA PRO A 433 5.00 -0.29 21.27
C PRO A 433 4.71 0.52 20.01
N HIS A 434 4.19 -0.13 18.99
CA HIS A 434 3.65 0.53 17.81
C HIS A 434 2.32 1.22 18.14
N ALA A 435 2.09 2.39 17.56
CA ALA A 435 0.84 3.11 17.66
C ALA A 435 0.04 2.99 16.37
N TRP A 436 -1.25 2.68 16.51
CA TRP A 436 -2.19 2.55 15.42
C TRP A 436 -3.45 3.38 15.65
N PHE A 437 -4.00 3.88 14.58
CA PHE A 437 -5.36 4.39 14.52
C PHE A 437 -5.98 3.98 13.19
N ILE A 438 -7.21 3.48 13.24
CA ILE A 438 -8.06 3.30 12.05
C ILE A 438 -9.36 4.06 12.28
N GLY A 439 -9.90 4.65 11.24
CA GLY A 439 -11.15 5.40 11.37
C GLY A 439 -11.70 5.85 10.04
N PHE A 440 -12.84 6.51 10.08
CA PHE A 440 -13.56 7.04 8.93
C PHE A 440 -14.35 8.31 9.29
N ALA A 441 -14.56 9.13 8.30
CA ALA A 441 -15.32 10.38 8.46
C ALA A 441 -15.98 10.83 7.14
N PRO A 442 -17.11 11.57 7.20
CA PRO A 442 -18.06 11.64 8.31
C PRO A 442 -18.72 10.27 8.56
N ALA A 443 -19.10 9.93 9.80
CA ALA A 443 -19.65 8.60 10.10
C ALA A 443 -21.06 8.37 9.54
N ASP A 444 -21.83 9.42 9.32
CA ASP A 444 -23.17 9.40 8.75
C ASP A 444 -23.18 9.27 7.21
N ASN A 445 -22.14 9.77 6.54
CA ASN A 445 -21.93 9.62 5.10
C ASN A 445 -20.42 9.53 4.81
N PRO A 446 -19.80 8.36 5.03
CA PRO A 446 -18.35 8.21 4.95
C PRO A 446 -17.80 8.57 3.57
N GLN A 447 -16.80 9.46 3.58
CA GLN A 447 -16.09 9.92 2.39
C GLN A 447 -14.64 9.47 2.38
N ILE A 448 -14.09 9.17 3.57
CA ILE A 448 -12.72 8.75 3.72
C ILE A 448 -12.59 7.75 4.88
N ALA A 449 -11.84 6.70 4.66
CA ALA A 449 -11.37 5.78 5.69
C ALA A 449 -9.85 5.84 5.76
N VAL A 450 -9.28 5.83 6.97
CA VAL A 450 -7.85 6.03 7.17
C VAL A 450 -7.26 4.97 8.08
N CYS A 451 -5.99 4.65 7.84
CA CYS A 451 -5.11 3.98 8.79
C CYS A 451 -3.86 4.81 9.00
N VAL A 452 -3.53 5.08 10.25
CA VAL A 452 -2.28 5.70 10.65
C VAL A 452 -1.49 4.70 11.49
N PHE A 453 -0.27 4.44 11.07
CA PHE A 453 0.70 3.59 11.75
C PHE A 453 1.94 4.38 12.11
N VAL A 454 2.38 4.31 13.35
CA VAL A 454 3.62 4.94 13.84
C VAL A 454 4.47 3.87 14.52
N GLN A 455 5.59 3.55 13.92
CA GLN A 455 6.53 2.54 14.43
C GLN A 455 7.16 3.04 15.74
N SER A 456 7.09 2.22 16.79
CA SER A 456 7.57 2.59 18.13
C SER A 456 7.05 3.96 18.59
N GLY A 457 5.77 4.23 18.25
CA GLY A 457 5.11 5.50 18.44
C GLY A 457 4.62 5.74 19.85
N ALA A 458 4.27 4.66 20.56
CA ALA A 458 3.78 4.75 21.93
C ALA A 458 4.98 4.91 22.88
N ALA A 459 5.11 6.06 23.53
CA ALA A 459 6.18 6.35 24.49
C ALA A 459 5.64 6.34 25.93
N GLY A 460 6.17 5.45 26.78
CA GLY A 460 5.87 5.38 28.20
C GLY A 460 4.46 4.90 28.58
N ASP A 461 4.18 4.80 29.86
CA ASP A 461 2.95 4.24 30.44
C ASP A 461 1.64 5.01 30.10
N GLN A 462 1.74 6.16 29.44
CA GLN A 462 0.61 7.03 29.11
C GLN A 462 0.34 7.20 27.59
N ALA A 463 1.11 6.56 26.73
CA ALA A 463 0.94 6.70 25.29
C ALA A 463 -0.10 5.72 24.78
N SER A 464 -1.34 6.11 24.79
CA SER A 464 -2.34 5.42 23.96
C SER A 464 -2.01 5.69 22.49
N GLY A 465 -2.04 4.66 21.63
CA GLY A 465 -1.90 4.82 20.17
C GLY A 465 -2.77 5.94 19.60
N GLY A 466 -3.86 6.30 20.30
CA GLY A 466 -4.75 7.39 19.96
C GLY A 466 -4.11 8.78 19.94
N ARG A 467 -3.25 9.11 20.91
CA ARG A 467 -2.63 10.43 20.94
C ARG A 467 -1.51 10.60 19.90
N THR A 468 -0.87 9.53 19.52
CA THR A 468 0.25 9.58 18.58
C THR A 468 -0.21 9.38 17.13
N ALA A 469 -1.22 8.56 16.90
CA ALA A 469 -1.68 8.18 15.56
C ALA A 469 -2.97 8.89 15.09
N ALA A 470 -3.63 9.64 15.98
CA ALA A 470 -4.86 10.39 15.67
C ALA A 470 -4.74 11.89 16.01
N PRO A 471 -3.70 12.61 15.59
CA PRO A 471 -3.61 14.05 15.75
C PRO A 471 -4.42 14.82 14.71
#